data_28efc7bed1987a0ce300228c2f7821e1
#
_entry.id   28efc7bed1987a0ce300228c2f7821e1
#
_cell.length_a   1.000
_cell.length_b   1.000
_cell.length_c   1.000
_cell.angle_alpha   90.00
_cell.angle_beta   90.00
_cell.angle_gamma   90.00
#
_symmetry.space_group_name_H-M   'P 1'
#
loop_
_entity.id
_entity.type
_entity.pdbx_description
1 polymer ?
#
loop_
_entity_poly.entity_id
_entity_poly.type
_entity_poly.pdbx_seq_one_letter_code
_entity_poly.pdbx_strand_id
1 'polypeptide(L)'
;MLSGVSIEDIDSAYISPDVEIGQDTVIRSNTTILGKSKIGEACSIGPNTILNNVEVGNEAEIISSNLDGVKVENSAKVGPFVEKYGK
;
A
#
# COMPACT_ATOMS: atom_id res chain seq x y z
N MET A 1 15.33 3.76 5.02
CA MET A 1 15.22 2.36 5.46
C MET A 1 13.86 2.12 6.08
N LEU A 2 13.24 1.04 5.74
CA LEU A 2 11.88 0.73 6.20
C LEU A 2 11.97 -0.33 7.31
N SER A 3 12.06 0.13 8.53
CA SER A 3 12.17 -0.74 9.69
C SER A 3 10.85 -1.47 9.95
N GLY A 4 10.92 -2.79 10.11
CA GLY A 4 9.72 -3.56 10.42
C GLY A 4 8.78 -3.79 9.26
N VAL A 5 9.23 -3.48 8.04
CA VAL A 5 8.42 -3.70 6.83
C VAL A 5 8.97 -4.91 6.10
N SER A 6 8.08 -5.81 5.72
CA SER A 6 8.45 -6.99 4.95
C SER A 6 8.08 -6.80 3.48
N ILE A 7 9.03 -7.05 2.60
CA ILE A 7 8.79 -6.96 1.16
C ILE A 7 9.02 -8.35 0.57
N GLU A 8 7.96 -8.94 0.04
CA GLU A 8 8.04 -10.32 -0.44
C GLU A 8 8.96 -10.46 -1.65
N ASP A 9 8.88 -9.51 -2.56
CA ASP A 9 9.67 -9.58 -3.79
C ASP A 9 10.18 -8.19 -4.11
N ILE A 10 11.40 -7.92 -3.71
CA ILE A 10 11.97 -6.59 -3.86
C ILE A 10 12.15 -6.22 -5.34
N ASP A 11 12.27 -7.22 -6.21
CA ASP A 11 12.48 -6.95 -7.64
C ASP A 11 11.20 -6.51 -8.34
N SER A 12 10.05 -6.87 -7.81
CA SER A 12 8.78 -6.50 -8.44
C SER A 12 8.02 -5.45 -7.65
N ALA A 13 8.56 -4.99 -6.54
CA ALA A 13 7.93 -3.95 -5.73
C ALA A 13 8.68 -2.64 -5.90
N TYR A 14 7.94 -1.56 -6.10
CA TYR A 14 8.55 -0.23 -6.18
C TYR A 14 7.92 0.67 -5.13
N ILE A 15 8.74 1.30 -4.33
CA ILE A 15 8.26 2.21 -3.30
C ILE A 15 9.01 3.53 -3.46
N SER A 16 8.23 4.58 -3.70
CA SER A 16 8.79 5.92 -3.88
C SER A 16 9.50 6.38 -2.59
N PRO A 17 10.56 7.19 -2.72
CA PRO A 17 11.29 7.64 -1.52
C PRO A 17 10.44 8.44 -0.54
N ASP A 18 9.36 9.07 -1.00
CA ASP A 18 8.53 9.89 -0.13
C ASP A 18 7.44 9.11 0.60
N VAL A 19 7.39 7.81 0.40
CA VAL A 19 6.37 6.97 1.02
C VAL A 19 6.78 6.63 2.46
N GLU A 20 5.80 6.69 3.36
CA GLU A 20 6.00 6.28 4.75
C GLU A 20 5.20 5.01 5.00
N ILE A 21 5.84 4.02 5.62
CA ILE A 21 5.21 2.74 5.87
C ILE A 21 5.44 2.37 7.34
N GLY A 22 4.36 2.04 8.03
CA GLY A 22 4.43 1.68 9.44
C GLY A 22 5.01 0.28 9.66
N GLN A 23 5.19 -0.06 10.93
CA GLN A 23 5.79 -1.34 11.30
C GLN A 23 4.86 -2.49 10.99
N ASP A 24 5.44 -3.66 10.79
CA ASP A 24 4.72 -4.92 10.61
C ASP A 24 3.82 -4.93 9.37
N THR A 25 4.08 -4.03 8.42
CA THR A 25 3.36 -4.01 7.17
C THR A 25 4.06 -4.91 6.17
N VAL A 26 3.29 -5.67 5.42
CA VAL A 26 3.79 -6.57 4.40
C VAL A 26 3.47 -6.01 3.02
N ILE A 27 4.49 -5.86 2.20
CA ILE A 27 4.35 -5.45 0.80
C ILE A 27 4.56 -6.68 -0.06
N ARG A 28 3.52 -7.06 -0.79
CA ARG A 28 3.59 -8.26 -1.60
C ARG A 28 4.14 -7.95 -2.98
N SER A 29 4.28 -8.99 -3.80
CA SER A 29 4.89 -8.83 -5.11
C SER A 29 4.04 -7.96 -6.04
N ASN A 30 4.68 -7.38 -7.04
CA ASN A 30 4.02 -6.54 -8.05
C ASN A 30 3.24 -5.38 -7.44
N THR A 31 3.79 -4.78 -6.39
CA THR A 31 3.14 -3.66 -5.71
C THR A 31 3.93 -2.39 -6.00
N THR A 32 3.23 -1.33 -6.37
CA THR A 32 3.83 -0.04 -6.65
C THR A 32 3.19 1.01 -5.76
N ILE A 33 4.01 1.72 -4.98
CA ILE A 33 3.52 2.76 -4.10
C ILE A 33 4.25 4.04 -4.45
N LEU A 34 3.49 5.02 -4.93
CA LEU A 34 4.05 6.24 -5.51
C LEU A 34 3.60 7.46 -4.73
N GLY A 35 4.27 8.57 -5.03
CA GLY A 35 3.90 9.87 -4.49
C GLY A 35 4.20 9.97 -3.01
N LYS A 36 3.33 10.64 -2.28
CA LYS A 36 3.48 10.84 -0.85
C LYS A 36 2.50 9.98 -0.08
N SER A 37 2.47 8.70 -0.40
CA SER A 37 1.56 7.79 0.25
C SER A 37 1.99 7.50 1.68
N LYS A 38 1.02 7.23 2.52
CA LYS A 38 1.26 6.85 3.91
C LYS A 38 0.54 5.54 4.18
N ILE A 39 1.30 4.57 4.63
CA ILE A 39 0.75 3.25 4.95
C ILE A 39 0.88 3.05 6.46
N GLY A 40 -0.21 2.66 7.10
CA GLY A 40 -0.19 2.45 8.54
C GLY A 40 0.54 1.19 8.95
N GLU A 41 0.29 0.74 10.17
CA GLU A 41 0.96 -0.44 10.73
C GLU A 41 0.14 -1.69 10.49
N ALA A 42 0.83 -2.82 10.42
CA ALA A 42 0.21 -4.13 10.30
C ALA A 42 -0.72 -4.25 9.09
N CYS A 43 -0.35 -3.58 8.00
CA CYS A 43 -1.12 -3.62 6.77
C CYS A 43 -0.60 -4.72 5.86
N SER A 44 -1.43 -5.12 4.90
CA SER A 44 -1.02 -6.05 3.85
C SER A 44 -1.36 -5.41 2.51
N ILE A 45 -0.35 -5.14 1.71
CA ILE A 45 -0.50 -4.42 0.46
C ILE A 45 -0.05 -5.29 -0.70
N GLY A 46 -0.94 -5.50 -1.64
CA GLY A 46 -0.66 -6.31 -2.82
C GLY A 46 -1.30 -7.68 -2.71
N PRO A 47 -1.02 -8.57 -3.64
CA PRO A 47 -0.18 -8.34 -4.82
C PRO A 47 -0.91 -7.51 -5.90
N ASN A 48 -0.16 -7.11 -6.92
CA ASN A 48 -0.70 -6.42 -8.09
C ASN A 48 -1.47 -5.14 -7.71
N THR A 49 -0.89 -4.35 -6.81
CA THR A 49 -1.54 -3.17 -6.28
C THR A 49 -0.74 -1.93 -6.64
N ILE A 50 -1.44 -0.87 -7.02
CA ILE A 50 -0.81 0.41 -7.32
C ILE A 50 -1.45 1.47 -6.43
N LEU A 51 -0.63 2.15 -5.65
CA LEU A 51 -1.07 3.23 -4.77
C LEU A 51 -0.33 4.50 -5.13
N ASN A 52 -1.07 5.59 -5.28
CA ASN A 52 -0.48 6.89 -5.62
C ASN A 52 -1.14 7.95 -4.75
N ASN A 53 -0.34 8.57 -3.88
CA ASN A 53 -0.85 9.58 -2.95
C ASN A 53 -2.02 9.06 -2.11
N VAL A 54 -1.89 7.83 -1.62
CA VAL A 54 -2.95 7.15 -0.87
C VAL A 54 -2.59 7.11 0.61
N GLU A 55 -3.56 7.40 1.46
CA GLU A 55 -3.41 7.20 2.90
C GLU A 55 -4.10 5.91 3.31
N VAL A 56 -3.37 5.03 3.95
CA VAL A 56 -3.90 3.75 4.39
C VAL A 56 -3.83 3.68 5.90
N GLY A 57 -4.94 3.38 6.54
CA GLY A 57 -4.98 3.25 7.98
C GLY A 57 -4.27 2.02 8.48
N ASN A 58 -4.38 1.75 9.78
CA ASN A 58 -3.72 0.60 10.37
C ASN A 58 -4.52 -0.68 10.09
N GLU A 59 -3.82 -1.79 9.95
CA GLU A 59 -4.43 -3.11 9.80
C GLU A 59 -5.33 -3.22 8.57
N ALA A 60 -5.08 -2.42 7.56
CA ALA A 60 -5.83 -2.48 6.31
C ALA A 60 -5.23 -3.51 5.37
N GLU A 61 -6.06 -4.00 4.46
CA GLU A 61 -5.64 -5.00 3.50
C GLU A 61 -6.06 -4.52 2.11
N ILE A 62 -5.10 -4.47 1.19
CA ILE A 62 -5.38 -4.02 -0.17
C ILE A 62 -4.83 -5.07 -1.13
N ILE A 63 -5.70 -5.60 -1.98
CA ILE A 63 -5.37 -6.69 -2.90
C ILE A 63 -5.75 -6.30 -4.32
N SER A 64 -4.82 -6.46 -5.25
CA SER A 64 -5.07 -6.32 -6.69
C SER A 64 -5.92 -5.10 -7.03
N SER A 65 -5.56 -3.96 -6.47
CA SER A 65 -6.36 -2.75 -6.61
C SER A 65 -5.50 -1.60 -7.10
N ASN A 66 -6.15 -0.59 -7.66
CA ASN A 66 -5.48 0.60 -8.17
C ASN A 66 -6.13 1.81 -7.51
N LEU A 67 -5.40 2.46 -6.61
CA LEU A 67 -5.93 3.58 -5.84
C LEU A 67 -5.09 4.81 -6.09
N ASP A 68 -5.76 5.94 -6.27
CA ASP A 68 -5.11 7.22 -6.56
C ASP A 68 -5.80 8.32 -5.78
N GLY A 69 -5.08 8.92 -4.82
CA GLY A 69 -5.60 10.06 -4.08
C GLY A 69 -6.75 9.73 -3.15
N VAL A 70 -6.89 8.48 -2.74
CA VAL A 70 -7.98 8.08 -1.86
C VAL A 70 -7.45 7.75 -0.47
N LYS A 71 -8.35 7.58 0.46
CA LYS A 71 -8.02 7.26 1.83
C LYS A 71 -8.66 5.94 2.22
N VAL A 72 -7.88 5.07 2.83
CA VAL A 72 -8.35 3.76 3.27
C VAL A 72 -8.42 3.78 4.80
N GLU A 73 -9.57 3.41 5.33
CA GLU A 73 -9.81 3.44 6.76
C GLU A 73 -9.06 2.32 7.49
N ASN A 74 -8.98 2.44 8.81
CA ASN A 74 -8.40 1.38 9.63
C ASN A 74 -9.17 0.08 9.43
N SER A 75 -8.45 -1.01 9.37
CA SER A 75 -9.01 -2.36 9.26
C SER A 75 -9.90 -2.55 8.03
N ALA A 76 -9.76 -1.69 7.03
CA ALA A 76 -10.55 -1.81 5.81
C ALA A 76 -9.95 -2.87 4.91
N LYS A 77 -10.79 -3.47 4.09
CA LYS A 77 -10.33 -4.42 3.07
C LYS A 77 -10.72 -3.90 1.71
N VAL A 78 -9.75 -3.78 0.83
CA VAL A 78 -9.95 -3.25 -0.51
C VAL A 78 -9.52 -4.31 -1.51
N GLY A 79 -10.38 -4.55 -2.48
CA GLY A 79 -10.10 -5.50 -3.53
C GLY A 79 -10.84 -6.80 -3.33
N PRO A 80 -10.58 -7.76 -4.23
CA PRO A 80 -9.71 -7.57 -5.38
C PRO A 80 -10.40 -6.77 -6.50
N PHE A 81 -9.57 -6.26 -7.41
CA PHE A 81 -10.02 -5.59 -8.63
C PHE A 81 -10.82 -4.32 -8.37
N VAL A 82 -10.36 -3.52 -7.42
CA VAL A 82 -10.97 -2.22 -7.12
C VAL A 82 -10.13 -1.12 -7.76
N GLU A 83 -10.80 -0.21 -8.45
CA GLU A 83 -10.15 1.00 -8.96
C GLU A 83 -10.87 2.20 -8.36
N LYS A 84 -10.13 3.05 -7.69
CA LYS A 84 -10.68 4.26 -7.10
C LYS A 84 -9.74 5.42 -7.32
N TYR A 85 -10.29 6.53 -7.72
CA TYR A 85 -9.53 7.74 -7.95
C TYR A 85 -10.12 8.87 -7.15
N GLY A 86 -9.30 9.48 -6.32
CA GLY A 86 -9.73 10.64 -5.55
C GLY A 86 -9.78 11.87 -6.42
N LYS A 87 -10.40 12.91 -5.88
CA LYS A 87 -10.51 14.16 -6.62
C LYS A 87 -9.26 14.97 -6.55
#